data_40f4ce7394ec0c34443dfa350698db72
#
_entry.id   40f4ce7394ec0c34443dfa350698db72
#
_cell.length_a   1.000
_cell.length_b   1.000
_cell.length_c   1.000
_cell.angle_alpha   90.00
_cell.angle_beta   90.00
_cell.angle_gamma   90.00
#
_symmetry.space_group_name_H-M   'P 1'
#
loop_
_entity.id
_entity.type
_entity.pdbx_description
1 polymer ?
#
loop_
_entity_poly.entity_id
_entity_poly.type
_entity_poly.pdbx_seq_one_letter_code
_entity_poly.pdbx_strand_id
1 'polypeptide(L)'
;MKNRICEVYSLCEVATTEAEKLYIIDFTERTMSARKVEIHTKIPFIPETTTEMDGLTLNNATSLSVDHVIFDDCQFKDEKGLQIEHCECCLFPSSGNEGCWIIFVEIKDCKPKNIAIYKEKCKSQLVSTIQDFRKHNLISDTNKVHAVISFPRRNKTAFNEMIVGDLIEQTRLFKEHKIYFVATNKMAIRDYQILEPVL
;
A
#
# COMPACT_ATOMS: atom_id res chain seq x y z
N MET A 1 -15.62 7.20 -2.99
CA MET A 1 -14.61 6.26 -3.54
C MET A 1 -15.05 4.80 -3.41
N LYS A 2 -15.42 4.31 -2.22
CA LYS A 2 -15.80 2.92 -1.92
C LYS A 2 -16.69 2.25 -2.99
N ASN A 3 -17.89 2.78 -3.22
CA ASN A 3 -18.84 2.17 -4.18
C ASN A 3 -18.27 2.13 -5.61
N ARG A 4 -17.55 3.17 -6.02
CA ARG A 4 -16.98 3.25 -7.36
C ARG A 4 -15.86 2.22 -7.60
N ILE A 5 -15.08 1.87 -6.58
CA ILE A 5 -14.07 0.80 -6.69
C ILE A 5 -14.76 -0.52 -7.03
N CYS A 6 -15.84 -0.86 -6.31
CA CYS A 6 -16.59 -2.09 -6.56
C CYS A 6 -17.33 -2.09 -7.91
N GLU A 7 -17.69 -0.91 -8.43
CA GLU A 7 -18.27 -0.76 -9.76
C GLU A 7 -17.26 -0.97 -10.89
N VAL A 8 -16.02 -0.47 -10.69
CA VAL A 8 -14.95 -0.55 -11.70
C VAL A 8 -14.27 -1.92 -11.71
N TYR A 9 -13.97 -2.45 -10.53
CA TYR A 9 -13.24 -3.71 -10.41
C TYR A 9 -14.16 -4.81 -9.89
N SER A 10 -14.40 -5.81 -10.72
CA SER A 10 -15.14 -7.00 -10.31
C SER A 10 -14.43 -7.73 -9.19
N LEU A 11 -15.20 -8.32 -8.29
CA LEU A 11 -14.75 -9.09 -7.13
C LEU A 11 -13.99 -8.31 -6.06
N CYS A 12 -13.80 -6.99 -6.22
CA CYS A 12 -13.24 -6.14 -5.18
C CYS A 12 -14.24 -5.92 -4.05
N GLU A 13 -13.79 -6.16 -2.83
CA GLU A 13 -14.53 -5.82 -1.61
C GLU A 13 -13.80 -4.69 -0.87
N VAL A 14 -14.54 -3.66 -0.48
CA VAL A 14 -14.00 -2.57 0.33
C VAL A 14 -14.49 -2.72 1.76
N ALA A 15 -13.59 -3.06 2.65
CA ALA A 15 -13.85 -3.15 4.08
C ALA A 15 -13.53 -1.82 4.78
N THR A 16 -14.12 -1.61 5.95
CA THR A 16 -13.90 -0.42 6.79
C THR A 16 -13.36 -0.87 8.15
N THR A 17 -12.35 -0.18 8.64
CA THR A 17 -11.75 -0.47 9.95
C THR A 17 -11.56 0.80 10.75
N GLU A 18 -11.92 0.74 12.04
CA GLU A 18 -11.67 1.77 13.04
C GLU A 18 -10.79 1.15 14.12
N ALA A 19 -9.51 1.46 14.10
CA ALA A 19 -8.54 0.94 15.05
C ALA A 19 -7.35 1.90 15.19
N GLU A 20 -6.72 1.91 16.37
CA GLU A 20 -5.52 2.71 16.63
C GLU A 20 -4.31 2.25 15.80
N LYS A 21 -4.32 1.01 15.32
CA LYS A 21 -3.28 0.45 14.48
C LYS A 21 -3.87 -0.49 13.45
N LEU A 22 -3.31 -0.44 12.24
CA LEU A 22 -3.57 -1.42 11.20
C LEU A 22 -2.23 -2.05 10.79
N TYR A 23 -2.25 -3.37 10.64
CA TYR A 23 -1.10 -4.16 10.21
C TYR A 23 -1.43 -4.78 8.86
N ILE A 24 -0.66 -4.41 7.83
CA ILE A 24 -0.79 -4.95 6.47
C ILE A 24 0.33 -5.96 6.29
N ILE A 25 -0.03 -7.21 6.06
CA ILE A 25 0.92 -8.33 6.11
C ILE A 25 0.76 -9.20 4.87
N ASP A 26 1.89 -9.51 4.24
CA ASP A 26 1.97 -10.49 3.15
C ASP A 26 2.35 -11.86 3.73
N PHE A 27 1.44 -12.82 3.63
CA PHE A 27 1.61 -14.18 4.10
C PHE A 27 2.30 -15.11 3.10
N THR A 28 2.47 -14.69 1.86
CA THR A 28 2.84 -15.54 0.73
C THR A 28 4.12 -16.35 0.99
N GLU A 29 5.20 -15.70 1.40
CA GLU A 29 6.50 -16.39 1.54
C GLU A 29 6.60 -17.24 2.80
N ARG A 30 5.85 -16.94 3.85
CA ARG A 30 5.95 -17.65 5.14
C ARG A 30 5.06 -18.88 5.21
N THR A 31 3.93 -18.83 4.57
CA THR A 31 2.95 -19.93 4.59
C THR A 31 3.07 -20.85 3.37
N MET A 32 3.93 -20.50 2.40
CA MET A 32 4.03 -21.18 1.11
C MET A 32 2.67 -21.33 0.42
N SER A 33 1.75 -20.43 0.77
CA SER A 33 0.40 -20.38 0.20
C SER A 33 0.39 -19.57 -1.11
N ALA A 34 -0.73 -19.56 -1.78
CA ALA A 34 -1.02 -18.58 -2.82
C ALA A 34 -0.84 -17.17 -2.22
N ARG A 35 -0.45 -16.19 -3.08
CA ARG A 35 -0.30 -14.79 -2.68
C ARG A 35 -1.51 -14.36 -1.88
N LYS A 36 -1.28 -13.84 -0.68
CA LYS A 36 -2.33 -13.44 0.22
C LYS A 36 -1.85 -12.33 1.14
N VAL A 37 -2.45 -11.15 0.97
CA VAL A 37 -2.30 -10.02 1.88
C VAL A 37 -3.52 -9.94 2.78
N GLU A 38 -3.29 -9.62 4.04
CA GLU A 38 -4.35 -9.39 5.01
C GLU A 38 -4.11 -8.11 5.80
N ILE A 39 -5.19 -7.49 6.26
CA ILE A 39 -5.16 -6.29 7.11
C ILE A 39 -5.75 -6.65 8.47
N HIS A 40 -4.95 -6.45 9.51
CA HIS A 40 -5.28 -6.82 10.89
C HIS A 40 -5.24 -5.60 11.81
N THR A 41 -6.00 -5.65 12.90
CA THR A 41 -5.97 -4.66 14.00
C THR A 41 -5.05 -5.05 15.15
N LYS A 42 -4.55 -6.29 15.12
CA LYS A 42 -3.54 -6.83 16.04
C LYS A 42 -2.49 -7.56 15.23
N ILE A 43 -1.24 -7.56 15.70
CA ILE A 43 -0.17 -8.32 15.05
C ILE A 43 -0.56 -9.80 15.06
N PRO A 44 -0.71 -10.42 13.89
CA PRO A 44 -1.03 -11.85 13.84
C PRO A 44 0.18 -12.68 14.28
N PHE A 45 -0.11 -13.76 14.97
CA PHE A 45 0.86 -14.72 15.44
C PHE A 45 0.72 -16.03 14.65
N ILE A 46 1.83 -16.55 14.15
CA ILE A 46 1.84 -17.85 13.48
C ILE A 46 2.30 -18.90 14.49
N PRO A 47 1.40 -19.76 14.99
CA PRO A 47 1.71 -20.77 16.00
C PRO A 47 2.86 -21.70 15.59
N GLU A 48 2.91 -22.08 14.33
CA GLU A 48 3.90 -23.02 13.78
C GLU A 48 5.33 -22.45 13.79
N THR A 49 5.49 -21.14 13.77
CA THR A 49 6.81 -20.48 13.74
C THR A 49 7.18 -19.81 15.05
N THR A 50 6.26 -19.70 16.01
CA THR A 50 6.39 -18.94 17.25
C THR A 50 6.86 -17.48 17.04
N THR A 51 6.60 -16.91 15.89
CA THR A 51 7.01 -15.56 15.49
C THR A 51 5.82 -14.68 15.18
N GLU A 52 5.90 -13.42 15.61
CA GLU A 52 4.99 -12.38 15.13
C GLU A 52 5.32 -12.06 13.67
N MET A 53 4.30 -11.75 12.90
CA MET A 53 4.49 -11.34 11.51
C MET A 53 4.71 -9.85 11.41
N ASP A 54 5.81 -9.48 10.77
CA ASP A 54 6.08 -8.09 10.39
C ASP A 54 5.46 -7.75 9.05
N GLY A 55 5.02 -6.51 8.93
CA GLY A 55 4.45 -5.94 7.72
C GLY A 55 4.55 -4.43 7.74
N LEU A 56 3.69 -3.75 6.99
CA LEU A 56 3.51 -2.31 7.12
C LEU A 56 2.56 -2.02 8.28
N THR A 57 3.00 -1.22 9.23
CA THR A 57 2.16 -0.73 10.34
C THR A 57 1.67 0.69 10.04
N LEU A 58 0.37 0.92 10.12
CA LEU A 58 -0.23 2.25 10.13
C LEU A 58 -0.65 2.59 11.55
N ASN A 59 -0.01 3.58 12.17
CA ASN A 59 -0.42 4.14 13.45
C ASN A 59 -1.55 5.14 13.22
N ASN A 60 -2.72 4.89 13.77
CA ASN A 60 -3.95 5.67 13.63
C ASN A 60 -4.46 6.09 15.02
N ALA A 61 -3.68 6.91 15.70
CA ALA A 61 -3.93 7.28 17.10
C ALA A 61 -5.30 7.92 17.35
N THR A 62 -5.93 8.47 16.32
CA THR A 62 -7.27 9.07 16.39
C THR A 62 -8.38 8.07 16.09
N SER A 63 -8.05 6.81 15.80
CA SER A 63 -8.99 5.78 15.33
C SER A 63 -9.87 6.26 14.16
N LEU A 64 -9.27 7.04 13.25
CA LEU A 64 -9.95 7.49 12.04
C LEU A 64 -10.50 6.27 11.30
N SER A 65 -11.74 6.35 10.85
CA SER A 65 -12.34 5.31 10.02
C SER A 65 -11.63 5.22 8.67
N VAL A 66 -11.07 4.07 8.34
CA VAL A 66 -10.26 3.82 7.14
C VAL A 66 -10.92 2.73 6.31
N ASP A 67 -11.23 3.06 5.06
CA ASP A 67 -11.61 2.09 4.05
C ASP A 67 -10.36 1.49 3.42
N HIS A 68 -10.42 0.19 3.12
CA HIS A 68 -9.32 -0.51 2.48
C HIS A 68 -9.83 -1.58 1.51
N VAL A 69 -9.04 -1.84 0.49
CA VAL A 69 -9.27 -2.91 -0.49
C VAL A 69 -7.98 -3.67 -0.73
N ILE A 70 -8.07 -5.00 -0.72
CA ILE A 70 -7.00 -5.93 -1.08
C ILE A 70 -7.23 -6.34 -2.53
N PHE A 71 -6.18 -6.27 -3.34
CA PHE A 71 -6.30 -6.43 -4.79
C PHE A 71 -6.09 -7.86 -5.29
N ASP A 72 -5.72 -8.79 -4.41
CA ASP A 72 -5.47 -10.19 -4.79
C ASP A 72 -6.68 -10.86 -5.47
N ASP A 73 -7.90 -10.52 -5.03
CA ASP A 73 -9.13 -11.07 -5.57
C ASP A 73 -9.79 -10.15 -6.62
N CYS A 74 -9.25 -8.96 -6.84
CA CYS A 74 -9.78 -8.01 -7.79
C CYS A 74 -9.37 -8.32 -9.23
N GLN A 75 -10.27 -8.07 -10.17
CA GLN A 75 -9.95 -8.22 -11.59
C GLN A 75 -9.44 -6.90 -12.17
N PHE A 76 -8.11 -6.74 -12.22
CA PHE A 76 -7.47 -5.65 -12.96
C PHE A 76 -7.24 -6.08 -14.41
N LYS A 77 -8.01 -5.55 -15.33
CA LYS A 77 -7.91 -5.88 -16.77
C LYS A 77 -7.85 -4.62 -17.61
N ASP A 78 -7.04 -4.66 -18.66
CA ASP A 78 -7.03 -3.62 -19.67
C ASP A 78 -8.25 -3.73 -20.62
N GLU A 79 -8.33 -2.82 -21.58
CA GLU A 79 -9.40 -2.78 -22.60
C GLU A 79 -9.46 -4.05 -23.48
N LYS A 80 -8.39 -4.84 -23.51
CA LYS A 80 -8.29 -6.12 -24.22
C LYS A 80 -8.60 -7.32 -23.33
N GLY A 81 -8.93 -7.07 -22.04
CA GLY A 81 -9.17 -8.12 -21.03
C GLY A 81 -7.91 -8.79 -20.50
N LEU A 82 -6.72 -8.24 -20.77
CA LEU A 82 -5.45 -8.76 -20.24
C LEU A 82 -5.23 -8.24 -18.81
N GLN A 83 -4.70 -9.10 -17.96
CA GLN A 83 -4.38 -8.75 -16.58
C GLN A 83 -3.34 -7.62 -16.50
N ILE A 84 -3.64 -6.56 -15.76
CA ILE A 84 -2.73 -5.46 -15.47
C ILE A 84 -1.96 -5.78 -14.19
N GLU A 85 -0.65 -5.46 -14.16
CA GLU A 85 0.12 -5.52 -12.92
C GLU A 85 -0.46 -4.54 -11.88
N HIS A 86 -0.62 -5.00 -10.65
CA HIS A 86 -1.13 -4.19 -9.55
C HIS A 86 -0.33 -4.40 -8.26
N CYS A 87 -0.42 -3.44 -7.34
CA CYS A 87 0.11 -3.56 -5.99
C CYS A 87 -0.81 -4.42 -5.10
N GLU A 88 -0.45 -4.60 -3.83
CA GLU A 88 -1.16 -5.49 -2.90
C GLU A 88 -2.52 -4.93 -2.47
N CYS A 89 -2.56 -3.66 -2.07
CA CYS A 89 -3.77 -3.05 -1.54
C CYS A 89 -3.74 -1.52 -1.62
N CYS A 90 -4.90 -0.89 -1.38
CA CYS A 90 -4.96 0.53 -1.08
C CYS A 90 -5.83 0.81 0.14
N LEU A 91 -5.55 1.95 0.82
CA LEU A 91 -6.30 2.43 1.95
C LEU A 91 -6.55 3.94 1.82
N PHE A 92 -7.68 4.41 2.34
CA PHE A 92 -8.08 5.82 2.31
C PHE A 92 -9.07 6.11 3.45
N PRO A 93 -9.22 7.38 3.91
CA PRO A 93 -10.22 7.74 4.92
C PRO A 93 -11.64 7.46 4.42
N SER A 94 -12.49 6.83 5.25
CA SER A 94 -13.87 6.50 4.87
C SER A 94 -14.72 7.75 4.60
N SER A 95 -14.47 8.83 5.32
CA SER A 95 -15.11 10.15 5.14
C SER A 95 -14.37 11.02 4.13
N GLY A 96 -13.56 10.42 3.24
CA GLY A 96 -12.65 11.13 2.34
C GLY A 96 -13.31 12.14 1.44
N ASN A 97 -13.06 13.42 1.75
CA ASN A 97 -13.36 14.56 0.91
C ASN A 97 -12.18 14.83 -0.05
N GLU A 98 -12.32 15.85 -0.89
CA GLU A 98 -11.21 16.32 -1.72
C GLU A 98 -9.96 16.61 -0.89
N GLY A 99 -8.80 16.24 -1.42
CA GLY A 99 -7.51 16.46 -0.75
C GLY A 99 -7.14 15.43 0.34
N CYS A 100 -7.94 14.39 0.56
CA CYS A 100 -7.56 13.32 1.47
C CYS A 100 -6.37 12.50 0.92
N TRP A 101 -5.65 11.85 1.83
CA TRP A 101 -4.60 10.92 1.45
C TRP A 101 -5.20 9.60 0.91
N ILE A 102 -4.45 8.99 -0.01
CA ILE A 102 -4.68 7.62 -0.46
C ILE A 102 -3.32 6.95 -0.46
N ILE A 103 -3.22 5.79 0.17
CA ILE A 103 -2.01 4.98 0.19
C ILE A 103 -2.19 3.73 -0.65
N PHE A 104 -1.27 3.50 -1.56
CA PHE A 104 -1.11 2.25 -2.29
C PHE A 104 0.10 1.52 -1.71
N VAL A 105 -0.02 0.24 -1.45
CA VAL A 105 0.97 -0.53 -0.71
C VAL A 105 1.44 -1.72 -1.53
N GLU A 106 2.76 -1.87 -1.59
CA GLU A 106 3.43 -3.07 -2.09
C GLU A 106 4.35 -3.61 -1.00
N ILE A 107 4.23 -4.88 -0.67
CA ILE A 107 5.03 -5.55 0.36
C ILE A 107 5.89 -6.61 -0.29
N LYS A 108 7.17 -6.65 0.10
CA LYS A 108 8.09 -7.72 -0.31
C LYS A 108 8.83 -8.27 0.89
N ASP A 109 8.41 -9.44 1.34
CA ASP A 109 9.13 -10.18 2.39
C ASP A 109 10.33 -10.93 1.80
N CYS A 110 11.32 -10.18 1.34
CA CYS A 110 12.52 -10.73 0.71
C CYS A 110 13.78 -10.53 1.54
N LYS A 111 14.78 -11.39 1.32
CA LYS A 111 16.11 -11.24 1.95
C LYS A 111 16.75 -9.92 1.49
N PRO A 112 17.50 -9.22 2.37
CA PRO A 112 18.10 -7.91 2.06
C PRO A 112 18.89 -7.86 0.75
N LYS A 113 19.59 -8.94 0.39
CA LYS A 113 20.37 -9.04 -0.86
C LYS A 113 19.53 -8.99 -2.14
N ASN A 114 18.23 -9.26 -2.05
CA ASN A 114 17.32 -9.33 -3.21
C ASN A 114 16.56 -8.02 -3.43
N ILE A 115 16.69 -7.02 -2.55
CA ILE A 115 15.91 -5.77 -2.63
C ILE A 115 16.15 -5.04 -3.95
N ALA A 116 17.40 -4.98 -4.42
CA ALA A 116 17.71 -4.31 -5.69
C ALA A 116 16.94 -4.88 -6.90
N ILE A 117 16.63 -6.19 -6.85
CA ILE A 117 15.87 -6.87 -7.89
C ILE A 117 14.40 -6.47 -7.85
N TYR A 118 13.84 -6.33 -6.64
CA TYR A 118 12.40 -6.09 -6.46
C TYR A 118 12.00 -4.62 -6.51
N LYS A 119 12.91 -3.67 -6.26
CA LYS A 119 12.54 -2.26 -6.13
C LYS A 119 11.87 -1.67 -7.36
N GLU A 120 12.39 -1.98 -8.55
CA GLU A 120 11.81 -1.46 -9.79
C GLU A 120 10.46 -2.12 -10.09
N LYS A 121 10.34 -3.41 -9.81
CA LYS A 121 9.05 -4.12 -9.93
C LYS A 121 8.00 -3.53 -9.00
N CYS A 122 8.34 -3.28 -7.73
CA CYS A 122 7.41 -2.65 -6.78
C CYS A 122 6.94 -1.26 -7.26
N LYS A 123 7.88 -0.44 -7.77
CA LYS A 123 7.54 0.86 -8.34
C LYS A 123 6.59 0.73 -9.54
N SER A 124 6.88 -0.19 -10.46
CA SER A 124 6.05 -0.45 -11.63
C SER A 124 4.62 -0.85 -11.24
N GLN A 125 4.46 -1.79 -10.32
CA GLN A 125 3.16 -2.24 -9.84
C GLN A 125 2.35 -1.09 -9.20
N LEU A 126 2.99 -0.28 -8.34
CA LEU A 126 2.37 0.88 -7.71
C LEU A 126 1.93 1.92 -8.76
N VAL A 127 2.82 2.29 -9.69
CA VAL A 127 2.51 3.27 -10.74
C VAL A 127 1.38 2.77 -11.63
N SER A 128 1.44 1.51 -12.06
CA SER A 128 0.39 0.89 -12.89
C SER A 128 -0.97 0.97 -12.21
N THR A 129 -1.06 0.56 -10.94
CA THR A 129 -2.33 0.62 -10.18
C THR A 129 -2.85 2.05 -10.04
N ILE A 130 -1.98 3.01 -9.68
CA ILE A 130 -2.37 4.40 -9.50
C ILE A 130 -2.84 5.03 -10.81
N GLN A 131 -2.16 4.74 -11.92
CA GLN A 131 -2.57 5.22 -13.25
C GLN A 131 -3.92 4.65 -13.67
N ASP A 132 -4.17 3.36 -13.38
CA ASP A 132 -5.45 2.75 -13.66
C ASP A 132 -6.59 3.36 -12.81
N PHE A 133 -6.34 3.63 -11.53
CA PHE A 133 -7.27 4.38 -10.68
C PHE A 133 -7.58 5.79 -11.21
N ARG A 134 -6.58 6.50 -11.75
CA ARG A 134 -6.77 7.80 -12.40
C ARG A 134 -7.58 7.70 -13.68
N LYS A 135 -7.27 6.73 -14.53
CA LYS A 135 -8.00 6.45 -15.77
C LYS A 135 -9.51 6.27 -15.51
N HIS A 136 -9.85 5.60 -14.41
CA HIS A 136 -11.23 5.38 -14.00
C HIS A 136 -11.81 6.52 -13.13
N ASN A 137 -11.09 7.63 -12.96
CA ASN A 137 -11.48 8.76 -12.12
C ASN A 137 -11.82 8.37 -10.67
N LEU A 138 -11.18 7.33 -10.12
CA LEU A 138 -11.32 6.92 -8.73
C LEU A 138 -10.56 7.84 -7.78
N ILE A 139 -9.49 8.45 -8.26
CA ILE A 139 -8.70 9.47 -7.57
C ILE A 139 -8.57 10.71 -8.43
N SER A 140 -8.55 11.88 -7.79
CA SER A 140 -8.43 13.19 -8.44
C SER A 140 -7.02 13.77 -8.24
N ASP A 141 -6.73 14.87 -8.94
CA ASP A 141 -5.46 15.60 -8.80
C ASP A 141 -5.31 16.29 -7.43
N THR A 142 -6.40 16.46 -6.68
CA THR A 142 -6.38 17.02 -5.33
C THR A 142 -6.02 16.00 -4.26
N ASN A 143 -6.14 14.69 -4.54
CA ASN A 143 -5.77 13.65 -3.60
C ASN A 143 -4.25 13.57 -3.39
N LYS A 144 -3.84 13.37 -2.15
CA LYS A 144 -2.44 13.13 -1.79
C LYS A 144 -2.14 11.63 -1.92
N VAL A 145 -1.58 11.24 -3.06
CA VAL A 145 -1.31 9.84 -3.39
C VAL A 145 0.04 9.42 -2.87
N HIS A 146 0.06 8.45 -1.96
CA HIS A 146 1.26 7.84 -1.41
C HIS A 146 1.44 6.42 -1.97
N ALA A 147 2.61 6.14 -2.53
CA ALA A 147 3.04 4.82 -2.97
C ALA A 147 4.06 4.28 -1.95
N VAL A 148 3.65 3.31 -1.16
CA VAL A 148 4.47 2.77 -0.08
C VAL A 148 5.00 1.40 -0.43
N ILE A 149 6.33 1.27 -0.33
CA ILE A 149 7.04 -0.01 -0.47
C ILE A 149 7.51 -0.45 0.91
N SER A 150 7.03 -1.60 1.36
CA SER A 150 7.41 -2.19 2.64
C SER A 150 8.32 -3.39 2.44
N PHE A 151 9.41 -3.42 3.24
CA PHE A 151 10.32 -4.57 3.33
C PHE A 151 10.40 -5.02 4.80
N PRO A 152 9.51 -5.88 5.27
CA PRO A 152 9.38 -6.24 6.68
C PRO A 152 10.69 -6.71 7.33
N ARG A 153 11.51 -7.48 6.62
CA ARG A 153 12.82 -7.96 7.12
C ARG A 153 13.86 -6.86 7.33
N ARG A 154 13.53 -5.60 7.00
CA ARG A 154 14.38 -4.42 7.23
C ARG A 154 13.83 -3.47 8.28
N ASN A 155 13.07 -3.98 9.23
CA ASN A 155 12.38 -3.18 10.24
C ASN A 155 13.31 -2.32 11.14
N LYS A 156 14.60 -2.58 11.14
CA LYS A 156 15.60 -1.89 12.00
C LYS A 156 16.49 -0.90 11.24
N THR A 157 16.31 -0.72 9.94
CA THR A 157 17.18 0.15 9.13
C THR A 157 16.36 1.07 8.24
N ALA A 158 16.74 2.35 8.22
CA ALA A 158 16.23 3.28 7.23
C ALA A 158 16.63 2.80 5.83
N PHE A 159 15.68 2.69 4.92
CA PHE A 159 15.91 2.19 3.57
C PHE A 159 15.24 3.03 2.48
N ASN A 160 14.62 4.16 2.86
CA ASN A 160 13.91 5.02 1.92
C ASN A 160 14.80 5.47 0.75
N GLU A 161 15.95 6.08 1.03
CA GLU A 161 16.87 6.55 -0.02
C GLU A 161 17.35 5.42 -0.94
N MET A 162 17.62 4.25 -0.38
CA MET A 162 18.10 3.11 -1.16
C MET A 162 17.04 2.61 -2.14
N ILE A 163 15.76 2.73 -1.79
CA ILE A 163 14.64 2.23 -2.59
C ILE A 163 14.06 3.30 -3.50
N VAL A 164 13.77 4.46 -2.94
CA VAL A 164 13.11 5.56 -3.66
C VAL A 164 14.12 6.46 -4.35
N GLY A 165 15.31 6.61 -3.78
CA GLY A 165 16.35 7.53 -4.20
C GLY A 165 16.50 8.71 -3.25
N ASP A 166 17.44 9.59 -3.57
CA ASP A 166 17.66 10.83 -2.83
C ASP A 166 16.53 11.85 -3.04
N LEU A 167 16.62 13.00 -2.41
CA LEU A 167 15.59 14.04 -2.50
C LEU A 167 15.37 14.54 -3.95
N ILE A 168 16.41 14.53 -4.77
CA ILE A 168 16.31 14.95 -6.19
C ILE A 168 15.44 13.94 -6.95
N GLU A 169 15.72 12.66 -6.78
CA GLU A 169 14.96 11.59 -7.42
C GLU A 169 13.51 11.55 -6.92
N GLN A 170 13.29 11.70 -5.61
CA GLN A 170 11.94 11.76 -5.04
C GLN A 170 11.15 12.96 -5.60
N THR A 171 11.81 14.12 -5.75
CA THR A 171 11.19 15.30 -6.36
C THR A 171 10.88 15.08 -7.84
N ARG A 172 11.74 14.38 -8.57
CA ARG A 172 11.53 14.02 -9.97
C ARG A 172 10.31 13.12 -10.11
N LEU A 173 10.24 12.04 -9.33
CA LEU A 173 9.12 11.10 -9.31
C LEU A 173 7.79 11.80 -8.97
N PHE A 174 7.80 12.72 -8.00
CA PHE A 174 6.62 13.50 -7.68
C PHE A 174 6.18 14.42 -8.84
N LYS A 175 7.12 15.11 -9.50
CA LYS A 175 6.81 15.99 -10.64
C LYS A 175 6.25 15.19 -11.82
N GLU A 176 6.80 14.01 -12.09
CA GLU A 176 6.42 13.13 -13.20
C GLU A 176 5.07 12.45 -12.95
N HIS A 177 4.88 11.90 -11.75
CA HIS A 177 3.74 11.02 -11.48
C HIS A 177 2.70 11.61 -10.52
N LYS A 178 2.98 12.74 -9.84
CA LYS A 178 2.15 13.28 -8.74
C LYS A 178 1.90 12.26 -7.63
N ILE A 179 2.95 11.50 -7.29
CA ILE A 179 2.95 10.42 -6.30
C ILE A 179 4.07 10.66 -5.30
N TYR A 180 3.77 10.57 -4.02
CA TYR A 180 4.76 10.53 -2.95
C TYR A 180 5.23 9.10 -2.75
N PHE A 181 6.39 8.75 -3.30
CA PHE A 181 7.02 7.46 -3.05
C PHE A 181 7.69 7.43 -1.69
N VAL A 182 7.41 6.40 -0.91
CA VAL A 182 7.98 6.19 0.42
C VAL A 182 8.33 4.72 0.60
N ALA A 183 9.53 4.43 1.08
CA ALA A 183 9.92 3.08 1.47
C ALA A 183 10.05 3.02 3.01
N THR A 184 9.09 2.37 3.64
CA THR A 184 9.01 2.28 5.10
C THR A 184 8.14 1.10 5.54
N ASN A 185 8.35 0.64 6.77
CA ASN A 185 7.48 -0.34 7.42
C ASN A 185 6.53 0.31 8.45
N LYS A 186 6.57 1.65 8.58
CA LYS A 186 5.70 2.35 9.53
C LYS A 186 5.24 3.69 8.98
N MET A 187 3.94 3.94 9.04
CA MET A 187 3.32 5.22 8.70
C MET A 187 2.45 5.69 9.88
N ALA A 188 2.22 6.99 9.97
CA ALA A 188 1.30 7.59 10.93
C ALA A 188 0.18 8.34 10.20
N ILE A 189 -1.05 8.00 10.52
CA ILE A 189 -2.24 8.74 10.15
C ILE A 189 -2.45 9.82 11.21
N ARG A 190 -2.37 11.09 10.85
CA ARG A 190 -2.62 12.24 11.73
C ARG A 190 -4.07 12.70 11.65
N ASP A 191 -4.58 12.78 10.45
CA ASP A 191 -5.96 13.10 10.13
C ASP A 191 -6.30 12.63 8.70
N TYR A 192 -7.43 13.05 8.15
CA TYR A 192 -7.85 12.68 6.78
C TYR A 192 -7.00 13.32 5.68
N GLN A 193 -6.13 14.30 5.98
CA GLN A 193 -5.26 14.97 5.01
C GLN A 193 -3.77 14.66 5.22
N ILE A 194 -3.37 14.21 6.40
CA ILE A 194 -1.97 14.04 6.78
C ILE A 194 -1.66 12.58 7.07
N LEU A 195 -0.81 12.03 6.21
CA LEU A 195 -0.20 10.72 6.35
C LEU A 195 1.32 10.91 6.19
N GLU A 196 2.11 10.37 7.11
CA GLU A 196 3.56 10.56 7.12
C GLU A 196 4.32 9.29 7.53
N PRO A 197 5.55 9.07 7.02
CA PRO A 197 6.40 7.99 7.50
C PRO A 197 6.83 8.24 8.95
N VAL A 198 6.91 7.16 9.74
CA VAL A 198 7.51 7.20 11.07
C VAL A 198 8.98 6.83 10.93
N LEU A 199 9.86 7.77 11.27
CA LEU A 199 11.31 7.63 11.25
C LEU A 199 11.82 6.83 12.45
#